data_0668b30362e22b3e07e9e03376c7d542
#
_entry.id   0668b30362e22b3e07e9e03376c7d542
#
_cell.length_a   1.000
_cell.length_b   1.000
_cell.length_c   1.000
_cell.angle_alpha   90.00
_cell.angle_beta   90.00
_cell.angle_gamma   90.00
#
_symmetry.space_group_name_H-M   'P 1'
#
loop_
_entity.id
_entity.type
_entity.pdbx_description
1 polymer ?
#
loop_
_entity_poly.entity_id
_entity_poly.type
_entity_poly.pdbx_seq_one_letter_code
_entity_poly.pdbx_strand_id
1 'polypeptide(L)'
;MDNHGGLLMKKVITYGTYDLFHEGHYKLLERAKALGDYLIVGVTTEHFDEWRGKINVVDPIMKRIENVKKTGFADMIIVEDHEGQKIEDIQKYGVDIFTVGSDWVGTFDY
;
A
#
# COMPACT_ATOMS: atom_id res chain seq x y z
N MET A 1 2.33 -28.80 -4.41
CA MET A 1 2.47 -28.35 -4.31
C MET A 1 2.46 -27.76 -3.84
N ASP A 2 2.12 -27.98 -3.82
CA ASP A 2 2.08 -27.49 -3.51
C ASP A 2 2.29 -26.94 -2.99
N ASN A 3 2.11 -27.30 -2.97
CA ASN A 3 2.25 -26.83 -2.66
C ASN A 3 2.62 -26.47 -2.12
N HIS A 4 2.44 -26.86 -2.19
CA HIS A 4 2.72 -26.44 -1.91
C HIS A 4 2.87 -25.76 -1.48
N GLY A 5 2.81 -26.14 -1.26
CA GLY A 5 2.83 -25.36 -1.13
C GLY A 5 2.75 -24.72 -0.74
N GLY A 6 2.49 -24.89 -0.83
CA GLY A 6 2.35 -24.09 -0.93
C GLY A 6 2.31 -23.36 -0.82
N LEU A 7 2.78 -23.86 -0.91
CA LEU A 7 2.82 -22.98 -0.97
C LEU A 7 1.93 -21.86 -0.93
N LEU A 8 1.51 -21.57 0.08
CA LEU A 8 0.51 -20.55 0.14
C LEU A 8 1.18 -19.24 0.49
N MET A 9 1.36 -18.43 -0.53
CA MET A 9 1.91 -17.10 -0.34
C MET A 9 0.82 -16.19 0.23
N LYS A 10 1.08 -15.60 1.38
CA LYS A 10 0.14 -14.68 1.99
C LYS A 10 0.42 -13.27 1.46
N LYS A 11 -0.54 -12.70 0.76
CA LYS A 11 -0.37 -11.40 0.12
C LYS A 11 -1.01 -10.30 0.95
N VAL A 12 -0.25 -9.24 1.16
CA VAL A 12 -0.66 -8.07 1.92
C VAL A 12 -0.76 -6.89 0.97
N ILE A 13 -1.75 -6.03 1.14
CA ILE A 13 -1.84 -4.79 0.40
C ILE A 13 -2.05 -3.63 1.36
N THR A 14 -1.39 -2.51 1.06
CA THR A 14 -1.59 -1.28 1.80
C THR A 14 -1.53 -0.12 0.83
N TYR A 15 -2.12 1.01 1.20
CA TYR A 15 -2.21 2.18 0.36
C TYR A 15 -1.81 3.41 1.15
N GLY A 16 -1.29 4.40 0.46
CA GLY A 16 -0.96 5.65 1.11
C GLY A 16 -0.48 6.69 0.13
N THR A 17 -0.34 7.91 0.62
CA THR A 17 0.20 9.01 -0.16
C THR A 17 1.73 8.98 -0.13
N TYR A 18 2.31 8.69 1.03
CA TYR A 18 3.76 8.61 1.25
C TYR A 18 4.47 9.90 0.86
N ASP A 19 3.84 11.03 1.18
CA ASP A 19 4.40 12.34 0.90
C ASP A 19 5.49 12.68 1.92
N LEU A 20 6.54 13.35 1.47
CA LEU A 20 7.65 13.75 2.35
C LEU A 20 8.10 12.56 3.19
N PHE A 21 8.50 11.51 2.51
CA PHE A 21 8.77 10.21 3.12
C PHE A 21 9.67 10.33 4.35
N HIS A 22 9.28 9.69 5.45
CA HIS A 22 10.03 9.76 6.69
C HIS A 22 10.00 8.40 7.40
N GLU A 23 10.60 8.37 8.58
CA GLU A 23 10.76 7.12 9.32
C GLU A 23 9.43 6.44 9.64
N GLY A 24 8.39 7.23 9.89
CA GLY A 24 7.07 6.66 10.14
C GLY A 24 6.55 5.86 8.97
N HIS A 25 6.76 6.37 7.76
CA HIS A 25 6.39 5.64 6.55
C HIS A 25 7.20 4.35 6.42
N TYR A 26 8.49 4.44 6.70
CA TYR A 26 9.37 3.29 6.62
C TYR A 26 8.90 2.18 7.56
N LYS A 27 8.62 2.53 8.80
CA LYS A 27 8.18 1.55 9.79
C LYS A 27 6.82 0.95 9.45
N LEU A 28 5.95 1.78 8.89
CA LEU A 28 4.63 1.30 8.46
C LEU A 28 4.78 0.22 7.40
N LEU A 29 5.63 0.46 6.40
CA LEU A 29 5.86 -0.51 5.35
C LEU A 29 6.56 -1.75 5.87
N GLU A 30 7.48 -1.58 6.80
CA GLU A 30 8.16 -2.71 7.42
C GLU A 30 7.16 -3.63 8.13
N ARG A 31 6.24 -3.03 8.90
CA ARG A 31 5.23 -3.81 9.59
C ARG A 31 4.26 -4.47 8.64
N ALA A 32 3.90 -3.77 7.57
CA ALA A 32 3.01 -4.35 6.57
C ALA A 32 3.65 -5.58 5.92
N LYS A 33 4.92 -5.46 5.56
CA LYS A 33 5.63 -6.59 4.96
C LYS A 33 5.69 -7.79 5.92
N ALA A 34 5.84 -7.52 7.21
CA ALA A 34 5.95 -8.58 8.20
C ALA A 34 4.65 -9.36 8.38
N LEU A 35 3.53 -8.87 7.87
CA LEU A 35 2.25 -9.56 8.01
C LEU A 35 2.09 -10.71 7.03
N GLY A 36 2.94 -10.80 6.02
CA GLY A 36 2.81 -11.86 5.04
C GLY A 36 4.08 -12.07 4.25
N ASP A 37 3.92 -12.68 3.09
CA ASP A 37 5.05 -13.06 2.25
C ASP A 37 5.27 -12.12 1.08
N TYR A 38 4.26 -11.37 0.70
CA TYR A 38 4.29 -10.54 -0.50
C TYR A 38 3.54 -9.27 -0.22
N LEU A 39 4.18 -8.13 -0.42
CA LEU A 39 3.57 -6.84 -0.11
C LEU A 39 3.33 -6.04 -1.36
N ILE A 40 2.09 -5.62 -1.55
CA ILE A 40 1.68 -4.72 -2.61
C ILE A 40 1.42 -3.36 -1.98
N VAL A 41 2.02 -2.31 -2.53
CA VAL A 41 1.83 -0.96 -2.01
C VAL A 41 1.19 -0.11 -3.09
N GLY A 42 0.05 0.49 -2.79
CA GLY A 42 -0.63 1.41 -3.68
C GLY A 42 -0.30 2.83 -3.28
N VAL A 43 0.16 3.63 -4.25
CA VAL A 43 0.51 5.03 -4.02
C VAL A 43 -0.52 5.89 -4.73
N THR A 44 -1.11 6.84 -4.01
CA THR A 44 -2.20 7.65 -4.57
C THR A 44 -1.67 8.65 -5.59
N THR A 45 -2.43 8.83 -6.68
CA THR A 45 -2.08 9.83 -7.67
C THR A 45 -2.44 11.22 -7.17
N GLU A 46 -1.87 12.26 -7.78
CA GLU A 46 -2.21 13.64 -7.43
C GLU A 46 -3.70 13.89 -7.64
N HIS A 47 -4.23 13.38 -8.73
CA HIS A 47 -5.65 13.55 -9.03
C HIS A 47 -6.53 12.93 -7.95
N PHE A 48 -6.20 11.73 -7.54
CA PHE A 48 -6.98 11.02 -6.51
C PHE A 48 -6.83 11.71 -5.16
N ASP A 49 -5.62 12.21 -4.85
CA ASP A 49 -5.40 12.95 -3.62
C ASP A 49 -6.27 14.19 -3.55
N GLU A 50 -6.36 14.95 -4.65
CA GLU A 50 -7.21 16.12 -4.71
C GLU A 50 -8.67 15.76 -4.55
N TRP A 51 -9.08 14.70 -5.21
CA TRP A 51 -10.47 14.23 -5.10
C TRP A 51 -10.83 13.89 -3.66
N ARG A 52 -9.87 13.33 -2.91
CA ARG A 52 -10.08 12.99 -1.50
C ARG A 52 -9.93 14.20 -0.57
N GLY A 53 -9.58 15.36 -1.11
CA GLY A 53 -9.37 16.55 -0.30
C GLY A 53 -7.96 16.74 0.21
N LYS A 54 -7.00 15.94 -0.25
CA LYS A 54 -5.61 16.11 0.14
C LYS A 54 -4.94 17.05 -0.84
N ILE A 55 -4.92 18.33 -0.50
CA ILE A 55 -4.43 19.35 -1.43
C ILE A 55 -3.01 19.83 -1.11
N ASN A 56 -2.39 19.29 -0.06
CA ASN A 56 -1.06 19.75 0.35
C ASN A 56 0.03 18.73 0.07
N VAL A 57 -0.18 17.86 -0.90
CA VAL A 57 0.84 16.87 -1.25
C VAL A 57 1.97 17.61 -1.97
N VAL A 58 3.19 17.45 -1.49
CA VAL A 58 4.35 18.19 -1.98
C VAL A 58 5.10 17.44 -3.07
N ASP A 59 5.38 16.16 -2.83
CA ASP A 59 6.19 15.39 -3.77
C ASP A 59 5.34 14.84 -4.90
N PRO A 60 5.84 14.89 -6.13
CA PRO A 60 5.12 14.25 -7.24
C PRO A 60 5.10 12.74 -7.07
N ILE A 61 4.14 12.09 -7.73
CA ILE A 61 3.94 10.67 -7.52
C ILE A 61 5.20 9.85 -7.86
N MET A 62 5.94 10.26 -8.87
CA MET A 62 7.14 9.51 -9.24
C MET A 62 8.15 9.48 -8.11
N LYS A 63 8.30 10.59 -7.39
CA LYS A 63 9.21 10.62 -6.25
C LYS A 63 8.67 9.79 -5.09
N ARG A 64 7.37 9.83 -4.87
CA ARG A 64 6.76 9.06 -3.79
C ARG A 64 6.90 7.56 -4.04
N ILE A 65 6.72 7.14 -5.28
CA ILE A 65 6.94 5.75 -5.67
C ILE A 65 8.40 5.35 -5.46
N GLU A 66 9.31 6.22 -5.85
CA GLU A 66 10.74 5.96 -5.71
C GLU A 66 11.11 5.75 -4.25
N ASN A 67 10.58 6.58 -3.37
CA ASN A 67 10.86 6.48 -1.94
C ASN A 67 10.35 5.16 -1.36
N VAL A 68 9.16 4.74 -1.77
CA VAL A 68 8.61 3.45 -1.33
C VAL A 68 9.50 2.32 -1.85
N LYS A 69 9.89 2.39 -3.11
CA LYS A 69 10.69 1.36 -3.72
C LYS A 69 12.04 1.20 -3.02
N LYS A 70 12.63 2.31 -2.60
CA LYS A 70 13.94 2.27 -1.95
C LYS A 70 13.94 1.53 -0.62
N THR A 71 12.79 1.40 0.03
CA THR A 71 12.74 0.67 1.30
C THR A 71 13.01 -0.81 1.11
N GLY A 72 12.75 -1.35 -0.06
CA GLY A 72 12.93 -2.77 -0.30
C GLY A 72 11.81 -3.65 0.21
N PHE A 73 10.79 -3.08 0.87
CA PHE A 73 9.72 -3.88 1.43
C PHE A 73 8.64 -4.23 0.42
N ALA A 74 8.40 -3.35 -0.55
CA ALA A 74 7.32 -3.57 -1.51
C ALA A 74 7.76 -4.55 -2.59
N ASP A 75 6.98 -5.59 -2.76
CA ASP A 75 7.22 -6.55 -3.85
C ASP A 75 6.56 -6.08 -5.13
N MET A 76 5.50 -5.30 -5.02
CA MET A 76 4.82 -4.71 -6.15
C MET A 76 4.32 -3.34 -5.74
N ILE A 77 4.44 -2.36 -6.62
CA ILE A 77 3.92 -1.02 -6.39
C ILE A 77 2.91 -0.72 -7.48
N ILE A 78 1.72 -0.30 -7.05
CA ILE A 78 0.66 0.08 -7.98
C ILE A 78 0.24 1.51 -7.65
N VAL A 79 -0.56 2.11 -8.51
CA VAL A 79 -1.09 3.43 -8.24
C VAL A 79 -2.57 3.31 -7.88
N GLU A 80 -3.02 4.19 -7.02
CA GLU A 80 -4.43 4.27 -6.68
C GLU A 80 -4.96 5.58 -7.24
N ASP A 81 -5.89 5.49 -8.17
CA ASP A 81 -6.36 6.68 -8.86
C ASP A 81 -7.89 6.83 -8.90
N HIS A 82 -8.64 5.94 -8.24
CA HIS A 82 -10.09 6.10 -8.23
C HIS A 82 -10.71 5.42 -7.03
N GLU A 83 -11.90 5.86 -6.68
CA GLU A 83 -12.63 5.28 -5.56
C GLU A 83 -13.11 3.89 -5.92
N GLY A 84 -13.08 2.99 -4.97
CA GLY A 84 -13.49 1.60 -5.21
C GLY A 84 -12.37 0.71 -5.70
N GLN A 85 -11.23 1.30 -6.02
CA GLN A 85 -10.10 0.53 -6.54
C GLN A 85 -9.62 -0.53 -5.55
N LYS A 86 -9.71 -0.24 -4.25
CA LYS A 86 -9.21 -1.18 -3.25
C LYS A 86 -9.89 -2.53 -3.36
N ILE A 87 -11.20 -2.53 -3.56
CA ILE A 87 -11.95 -3.77 -3.71
C ILE A 87 -11.51 -4.51 -4.97
N GLU A 88 -11.36 -3.75 -6.06
CA GLU A 88 -10.90 -4.32 -7.33
C GLU A 88 -9.54 -4.98 -7.18
N ASP A 89 -8.62 -4.27 -6.51
CA ASP A 89 -7.25 -4.75 -6.35
C ASP A 89 -7.18 -5.99 -5.48
N ILE A 90 -7.97 -6.01 -4.40
CA ILE A 90 -7.99 -7.17 -3.52
C ILE A 90 -8.38 -8.43 -4.29
N GLN A 91 -9.38 -8.31 -5.15
CA GLN A 91 -9.82 -9.43 -5.97
C GLN A 91 -8.81 -9.75 -7.06
N LYS A 92 -8.30 -8.72 -7.73
CA LYS A 92 -7.41 -8.90 -8.86
C LYS A 92 -6.11 -9.59 -8.48
N TYR A 93 -5.56 -9.23 -7.33
CA TYR A 93 -4.26 -9.75 -6.90
C TYR A 93 -4.37 -10.89 -5.90
N GLY A 94 -5.57 -11.27 -5.51
CA GLY A 94 -5.75 -12.35 -4.55
C GLY A 94 -5.18 -12.01 -3.19
N VAL A 95 -5.54 -10.85 -2.67
CA VAL A 95 -4.97 -10.34 -1.44
C VAL A 95 -5.63 -10.99 -0.23
N ASP A 96 -4.82 -11.35 0.75
CA ASP A 96 -5.30 -11.98 1.99
C ASP A 96 -5.47 -10.98 3.12
N ILE A 97 -4.62 -9.95 3.16
CA ILE A 97 -4.61 -8.98 4.27
C ILE A 97 -4.56 -7.58 3.71
N PHE A 98 -5.49 -6.73 4.16
CA PHE A 98 -5.49 -5.31 3.87
C PHE A 98 -5.15 -4.59 5.16
N THR A 99 -4.11 -3.76 5.13
CA THR A 99 -3.68 -3.04 6.33
C THR A 99 -3.52 -1.56 6.02
N VAL A 100 -3.58 -0.74 7.07
CA VAL A 100 -3.44 0.70 6.95
C VAL A 100 -2.45 1.18 7.99
N GLY A 101 -2.17 2.47 7.96
CA GLY A 101 -1.18 3.05 8.84
C GLY A 101 -1.53 2.92 10.30
N SER A 102 -0.51 2.89 11.13
CA SER A 102 -0.69 2.66 12.55
C SER A 102 -1.33 3.84 13.27
N ASP A 103 -1.33 5.00 12.69
CA ASP A 103 -2.02 6.14 13.28
C ASP A 103 -3.52 6.02 13.12
N TRP A 104 -3.98 5.04 12.40
CA TRP A 104 -5.38 4.78 12.24
C TRP A 104 -5.79 3.83 13.31
N VAL A 105 -6.42 4.38 14.33
CA VAL A 105 -6.84 3.55 15.40
C VAL A 105 -8.29 3.40 15.26
N GLY A 106 -8.88 3.10 14.62
CA GLY A 106 -10.27 2.98 14.55
C GLY A 106 -10.63 1.74 13.93
N THR A 107 -11.80 1.66 13.68
CA THR A 107 -12.30 0.57 13.01
C THR A 107 -12.33 0.83 11.56
N PHE A 108 -11.99 -0.13 10.84
CA PHE A 108 -12.08 -0.05 9.44
C PHE A 108 -13.21 -0.91 9.05
N ASP A 109 -14.24 -0.29 8.68
CA ASP A 109 -15.39 -1.02 8.26
C ASP A 109 -15.39 -1.07 6.77
N TYR A 110 -14.47 -1.66 6.25
CA TYR A 110 -14.40 -1.79 4.83
C TYR A 110 -15.18 -2.95 4.35
#